data_d4d120acb412b620c788136604d654f6
#
_entry.id   d4d120acb412b620c788136604d654f6
#
_cell.length_a   1.000
_cell.length_b   1.000
_cell.length_c   1.000
_cell.angle_alpha   90.00
_cell.angle_beta   90.00
_cell.angle_gamma   90.00
#
_symmetry.space_group_name_H-M   'P 1'
#
loop_
_entity.id
_entity.type
_entity.pdbx_description
1 polymer ?
#
loop_
_entity_poly.entity_id
_entity_poly.type
_entity_poly.pdbx_seq_one_letter_code
_entity_poly.pdbx_strand_id
1 'polypeptide(L)'
;KAKEMKAAGIDVIGFGAGEPDFDTPENIKTYAKRFIDNGFTKYTAAGGIIELKESIINRIKEDYNLTYNTKEIFIGSGAKHVLYNLFQALINKNDEVLIPAPYWVSYPEQVRIAGGVPIILKTNQENNFKINKKMLENSLTEKTKILVLNYPSNPTGSTYDRNELNEIASFVEKNNLIVISDEIYDKILYDGHKHICFPELNENIKDRTILVNGVSKTYSMTGWRIGYAAGNSDVLSAMSNLSGQSTSNPTSISQKAAIEAFSGSQDEVPKMVKEFQSRRNYICDELNKTYGIKCMVPNGAFYVFPDISSFFGKKFKDKIISNSTDFTNFLLDEAKVAVVPGVEFGSDNNIRISYATSMVDIKEGIQRIQDIINHYWG
;
A
#
# COMPACT_ATOMS: atom_id res chain seq x y z
N LYS A 1 16.65 -2.76 16.18
CA LYS A 1 17.20 -4.08 16.57
C LYS A 1 17.72 -4.84 15.33
N ALA A 2 16.91 -5.17 14.29
CA ALA A 2 17.39 -5.91 13.10
C ALA A 2 18.55 -5.19 12.37
N LYS A 3 18.47 -3.86 12.20
CA LYS A 3 19.56 -3.05 11.62
C LYS A 3 20.83 -3.07 12.46
N GLU A 4 20.71 -3.03 13.77
CA GLU A 4 21.83 -3.10 14.72
C GLU A 4 22.49 -4.48 14.66
N MET A 5 21.69 -5.55 14.59
CA MET A 5 22.19 -6.92 14.43
C MET A 5 22.98 -7.08 13.13
N LYS A 6 22.46 -6.58 12.00
CA LYS A 6 23.18 -6.56 10.72
C LYS A 6 24.49 -5.77 10.81
N ALA A 7 24.47 -4.58 11.44
CA ALA A 7 25.67 -3.77 11.65
C ALA A 7 26.71 -4.49 12.54
N ALA A 8 26.28 -5.36 13.44
CA ALA A 8 27.14 -6.22 14.26
C ALA A 8 27.62 -7.50 13.53
N GLY A 9 27.36 -7.63 12.22
CA GLY A 9 27.78 -8.78 11.41
C GLY A 9 26.90 -10.02 11.55
N ILE A 10 25.72 -9.92 12.17
CA ILE A 10 24.79 -11.03 12.30
C ILE A 10 24.00 -11.14 10.98
N ASP A 11 23.96 -12.34 10.41
CA ASP A 11 23.18 -12.64 9.20
C ASP A 11 21.68 -12.67 9.52
N VAL A 12 21.02 -11.53 9.26
CA VAL A 12 19.58 -11.36 9.47
C VAL A 12 18.86 -11.22 8.12
N ILE A 13 17.94 -12.13 7.83
CA ILE A 13 17.07 -12.04 6.67
C ILE A 13 15.90 -11.10 6.99
N GLY A 14 15.65 -10.11 6.11
CA GLY A 14 14.66 -9.06 6.33
C GLY A 14 13.45 -9.15 5.41
N PHE A 15 12.27 -9.42 5.96
CA PHE A 15 10.98 -9.40 5.25
C PHE A 15 10.10 -8.20 5.61
N GLY A 16 10.70 -7.15 6.21
CA GLY A 16 9.98 -5.94 6.62
C GLY A 16 9.85 -4.88 5.53
N ALA A 17 10.61 -4.96 4.42
CA ALA A 17 10.65 -3.93 3.39
C ALA A 17 9.31 -3.81 2.67
N GLY A 18 8.85 -2.58 2.49
CA GLY A 18 7.62 -2.27 1.73
C GLY A 18 7.93 -1.73 0.33
N GLU A 19 8.97 -2.27 -0.34
CA GLU A 19 9.41 -1.80 -1.65
C GLU A 19 9.86 -2.98 -2.54
N PRO A 20 9.66 -2.88 -3.87
CA PRO A 20 10.21 -3.85 -4.82
C PRO A 20 11.73 -3.92 -4.72
N ASP A 21 12.29 -5.12 -4.89
CA ASP A 21 13.74 -5.36 -4.93
C ASP A 21 14.34 -5.19 -6.35
N PHE A 22 13.49 -4.92 -7.33
CA PHE A 22 13.91 -4.62 -8.70
C PHE A 22 14.43 -3.19 -8.82
N ASP A 23 15.39 -3.00 -9.71
CA ASP A 23 15.79 -1.67 -10.14
C ASP A 23 14.68 -0.96 -10.91
N THR A 24 14.68 0.38 -10.86
CA THR A 24 13.89 1.19 -11.79
C THR A 24 14.23 0.83 -13.24
N PRO A 25 13.27 0.59 -14.14
CA PRO A 25 13.50 0.26 -15.54
C PRO A 25 14.45 1.22 -16.26
N GLU A 26 15.30 0.68 -17.14
CA GLU A 26 16.41 1.43 -17.74
C GLU A 26 15.96 2.61 -18.62
N ASN A 27 14.83 2.46 -19.34
CA ASN A 27 14.24 3.57 -20.09
C ASN A 27 13.93 4.77 -19.20
N ILE A 28 13.37 4.55 -18.01
CA ILE A 28 13.04 5.60 -17.04
C ILE A 28 14.31 6.27 -16.51
N LYS A 29 15.34 5.48 -16.15
CA LYS A 29 16.64 6.00 -15.69
C LYS A 29 17.33 6.84 -16.79
N THR A 30 17.31 6.35 -18.01
CA THR A 30 17.89 7.04 -19.18
C THR A 30 17.18 8.36 -19.46
N TYR A 31 15.84 8.36 -19.38
CA TYR A 31 15.07 9.58 -19.55
C TYR A 31 15.40 10.62 -18.48
N ALA A 32 15.52 10.21 -17.22
CA ALA A 32 15.92 11.09 -16.12
C ALA A 32 17.34 11.68 -16.33
N LYS A 33 18.33 10.86 -16.69
CA LYS A 33 19.71 11.31 -16.99
C LYS A 33 19.72 12.42 -18.04
N ARG A 34 18.94 12.27 -19.13
CA ARG A 34 18.79 13.28 -20.16
C ARG A 34 18.33 14.62 -19.62
N PHE A 35 17.39 14.63 -18.67
CA PHE A 35 16.89 15.89 -18.08
C PHE A 35 17.83 16.49 -17.05
N ILE A 36 18.68 15.67 -16.40
CA ILE A 36 19.79 16.16 -15.59
C ILE A 36 20.79 16.91 -16.52
N ASP A 37 21.20 16.28 -17.61
CA ASP A 37 22.16 16.85 -18.56
C ASP A 37 21.64 18.13 -19.24
N ASN A 38 20.32 18.20 -19.47
CA ASN A 38 19.64 19.37 -20.01
C ASN A 38 19.35 20.48 -18.96
N GLY A 39 19.77 20.32 -17.71
CA GLY A 39 19.64 21.31 -16.66
C GLY A 39 18.21 21.53 -16.13
N PHE A 40 17.34 20.51 -16.22
CA PHE A 40 15.98 20.59 -15.66
C PHE A 40 15.99 20.48 -14.14
N THR A 41 16.62 21.43 -13.48
CA THR A 41 16.94 21.42 -12.03
C THR A 41 16.36 22.61 -11.27
N LYS A 42 15.35 23.27 -11.80
CA LYS A 42 14.69 24.45 -11.21
C LYS A 42 13.35 24.07 -10.57
N TYR A 43 12.78 25.00 -9.80
CA TYR A 43 11.44 24.87 -9.28
C TYR A 43 10.41 24.65 -10.38
N THR A 44 9.37 23.88 -10.05
CA THR A 44 8.19 23.69 -10.88
C THR A 44 6.94 24.15 -10.13
N ALA A 45 5.76 24.03 -10.74
CA ALA A 45 4.51 24.26 -10.02
C ALA A 45 4.36 23.28 -8.82
N ALA A 46 3.83 23.77 -7.70
CA ALA A 46 3.67 22.99 -6.47
C ALA A 46 2.84 21.70 -6.67
N GLY A 47 1.79 21.77 -7.49
CA GLY A 47 0.95 20.61 -7.84
C GLY A 47 1.47 19.78 -9.02
N GLY A 48 2.75 19.97 -9.46
CA GLY A 48 3.41 19.23 -10.52
C GLY A 48 3.32 19.87 -11.91
N ILE A 49 4.19 19.40 -12.82
CA ILE A 49 4.26 19.89 -14.20
C ILE A 49 3.11 19.38 -15.07
N ILE A 50 2.68 20.17 -16.03
CA ILE A 50 1.53 19.86 -16.90
C ILE A 50 1.75 18.59 -17.70
N GLU A 51 2.95 18.38 -18.26
CA GLU A 51 3.26 17.22 -19.06
C GLU A 51 3.13 15.91 -18.27
N LEU A 52 3.46 15.92 -16.96
CA LEU A 52 3.27 14.74 -16.13
C LEU A 52 1.78 14.53 -15.81
N LYS A 53 1.03 15.60 -15.57
CA LYS A 53 -0.43 15.49 -15.38
C LYS A 53 -1.11 14.88 -16.61
N GLU A 54 -0.75 15.33 -17.81
CA GLU A 54 -1.26 14.78 -19.07
C GLU A 54 -0.87 13.29 -19.26
N SER A 55 0.35 12.91 -18.90
CA SER A 55 0.80 11.51 -18.95
C SER A 55 -0.03 10.63 -17.98
N ILE A 56 -0.33 11.13 -16.78
CA ILE A 56 -1.18 10.45 -15.80
C ILE A 56 -2.61 10.31 -16.32
N ILE A 57 -3.18 11.39 -16.88
CA ILE A 57 -4.54 11.38 -17.45
C ILE A 57 -4.65 10.34 -18.56
N ASN A 58 -3.68 10.28 -19.46
CA ASN A 58 -3.65 9.32 -20.55
C ASN A 58 -3.56 7.90 -20.01
N ARG A 59 -2.69 7.65 -19.01
CA ARG A 59 -2.56 6.34 -18.38
C ARG A 59 -3.84 5.87 -17.70
N ILE A 60 -4.50 6.75 -16.94
CA ILE A 60 -5.79 6.46 -16.30
C ILE A 60 -6.87 6.15 -17.35
N LYS A 61 -6.89 6.89 -18.46
CA LYS A 61 -7.84 6.65 -19.54
C LYS A 61 -7.60 5.32 -20.25
N GLU A 62 -6.34 4.96 -20.51
CA GLU A 62 -5.99 3.68 -21.12
C GLU A 62 -6.31 2.50 -20.20
N ASP A 63 -6.03 2.63 -18.91
CA ASP A 63 -6.19 1.54 -17.95
C ASP A 63 -7.64 1.32 -17.49
N TYR A 64 -8.41 2.41 -17.29
CA TYR A 64 -9.70 2.38 -16.61
C TYR A 64 -10.83 3.06 -17.39
N ASN A 65 -10.55 3.60 -18.57
CA ASN A 65 -11.50 4.39 -19.37
C ASN A 65 -12.09 5.60 -18.63
N LEU A 66 -11.37 6.15 -17.65
CA LEU A 66 -11.74 7.35 -16.90
C LEU A 66 -11.12 8.59 -17.54
N THR A 67 -11.88 9.69 -17.55
CA THR A 67 -11.41 10.97 -18.09
C THR A 67 -11.31 12.00 -16.96
N TYR A 68 -10.14 12.64 -16.86
CA TYR A 68 -9.85 13.76 -15.99
C TYR A 68 -9.23 14.88 -16.81
N ASN A 69 -9.21 16.09 -16.23
CA ASN A 69 -8.46 17.23 -16.77
C ASN A 69 -7.29 17.59 -15.84
N THR A 70 -6.39 18.49 -16.28
CA THR A 70 -5.17 18.82 -15.54
C THR A 70 -5.41 19.51 -14.17
N LYS A 71 -6.59 20.11 -13.95
CA LYS A 71 -6.99 20.68 -12.64
C LYS A 71 -7.44 19.59 -11.66
N GLU A 72 -7.83 18.43 -12.19
CA GLU A 72 -8.24 17.27 -11.43
C GLU A 72 -7.06 16.30 -11.14
N ILE A 73 -5.82 16.76 -11.31
CA ILE A 73 -4.60 16.00 -10.98
C ILE A 73 -3.71 16.86 -10.06
N PHE A 74 -3.30 16.25 -8.94
CA PHE A 74 -2.27 16.78 -8.06
C PHE A 74 -1.11 15.78 -7.98
N ILE A 75 0.14 16.27 -8.08
CA ILE A 75 1.36 15.46 -7.98
C ILE A 75 2.08 15.81 -6.69
N GLY A 76 2.39 14.82 -5.87
CA GLY A 76 3.07 14.98 -4.59
C GLY A 76 4.37 14.17 -4.49
N SER A 77 5.13 14.41 -3.42
CA SER A 77 6.38 13.72 -3.12
C SER A 77 6.15 12.28 -2.62
N GLY A 78 5.54 11.45 -3.46
CA GLY A 78 5.07 10.10 -3.18
C GLY A 78 3.66 10.05 -2.63
N ALA A 79 2.98 8.89 -2.74
CA ALA A 79 1.59 8.71 -2.30
C ALA A 79 1.38 9.04 -0.81
N LYS A 80 2.39 8.81 0.05
CA LYS A 80 2.30 9.21 1.47
C LYS A 80 2.10 10.72 1.66
N HIS A 81 2.81 11.54 0.90
CA HIS A 81 2.66 13.00 0.92
C HIS A 81 1.32 13.43 0.31
N VAL A 82 0.89 12.76 -0.75
CA VAL A 82 -0.44 12.97 -1.36
C VAL A 82 -1.54 12.73 -0.31
N LEU A 83 -1.51 11.60 0.37
CA LEU A 83 -2.47 11.24 1.43
C LEU A 83 -2.43 12.21 2.60
N TYR A 84 -1.24 12.61 3.04
CA TYR A 84 -1.09 13.60 4.11
C TYR A 84 -1.78 14.91 3.75
N ASN A 85 -1.51 15.48 2.57
CA ASN A 85 -2.13 16.71 2.12
C ASN A 85 -3.63 16.55 1.91
N LEU A 86 -4.09 15.38 1.46
CA LEU A 86 -5.49 15.08 1.25
C LEU A 86 -6.27 15.07 2.58
N PHE A 87 -5.75 14.41 3.61
CA PHE A 87 -6.37 14.44 4.94
C PHE A 87 -6.37 15.86 5.52
N GLN A 88 -5.29 16.64 5.36
CA GLN A 88 -5.24 18.04 5.81
C GLN A 88 -6.27 18.92 5.08
N ALA A 89 -6.55 18.66 3.80
CA ALA A 89 -7.50 19.42 3.01
C ALA A 89 -8.97 19.05 3.30
N LEU A 90 -9.24 17.79 3.69
CA LEU A 90 -10.60 17.28 3.81
C LEU A 90 -11.14 17.26 5.25
N ILE A 91 -10.27 17.07 6.25
CA ILE A 91 -10.68 16.80 7.63
C ILE A 91 -10.81 18.08 8.43
N ASN A 92 -11.95 18.26 9.10
CA ASN A 92 -12.13 19.20 10.19
C ASN A 92 -12.03 18.48 11.54
N LYS A 93 -11.89 19.24 12.62
CA LYS A 93 -11.82 18.68 13.97
C LYS A 93 -13.03 17.79 14.28
N ASN A 94 -12.77 16.55 14.70
CA ASN A 94 -13.72 15.52 15.04
C ASN A 94 -14.48 14.89 13.85
N ASP A 95 -14.14 15.20 12.59
CA ASP A 95 -14.64 14.41 11.45
C ASP A 95 -14.16 12.95 11.59
N GLU A 96 -15.04 12.00 11.35
CA GLU A 96 -14.74 10.58 11.45
C GLU A 96 -14.34 10.02 10.09
N VAL A 97 -13.30 9.18 10.11
CA VAL A 97 -12.76 8.50 8.93
C VAL A 97 -12.82 7.00 9.16
N LEU A 98 -13.60 6.29 8.33
CA LEU A 98 -13.69 4.83 8.34
C LEU A 98 -12.41 4.23 7.72
N ILE A 99 -11.72 3.37 8.46
CA ILE A 99 -10.48 2.73 8.04
C ILE A 99 -10.59 1.23 8.24
N PRO A 100 -10.67 0.42 7.16
CA PRO A 100 -10.61 -1.04 7.26
C PRO A 100 -9.28 -1.50 7.87
N ALA A 101 -9.33 -2.34 8.89
CA ALA A 101 -8.16 -3.04 9.43
C ALA A 101 -8.18 -4.51 8.96
N PRO A 102 -7.02 -5.09 8.59
CA PRO A 102 -5.68 -4.51 8.64
C PRO A 102 -5.47 -3.35 7.68
N TYR A 103 -4.77 -2.31 8.12
CA TYR A 103 -4.54 -1.07 7.39
C TYR A 103 -3.06 -0.76 7.24
N TRP A 104 -2.70 0.08 6.27
CA TRP A 104 -1.37 0.68 6.25
C TRP A 104 -1.19 1.66 7.41
N VAL A 105 -0.13 1.47 8.18
CA VAL A 105 0.13 2.14 9.47
C VAL A 105 -0.03 3.67 9.48
N SER A 106 0.10 4.32 8.32
CA SER A 106 0.04 5.78 8.25
C SER A 106 -1.37 6.35 8.20
N TYR A 107 -2.41 5.59 7.84
CA TYR A 107 -3.77 6.14 7.72
C TYR A 107 -4.30 6.68 9.05
N PRO A 108 -4.37 5.89 10.15
CA PRO A 108 -4.91 6.40 11.39
C PRO A 108 -4.09 7.57 11.95
N GLU A 109 -2.78 7.55 11.79
CA GLU A 109 -1.92 8.62 12.28
C GLU A 109 -2.11 9.92 11.49
N GLN A 110 -2.22 9.85 10.17
CA GLN A 110 -2.47 11.03 9.34
C GLN A 110 -3.85 11.64 9.60
N VAL A 111 -4.87 10.81 9.87
CA VAL A 111 -6.19 11.27 10.29
C VAL A 111 -6.11 12.02 11.63
N ARG A 112 -5.41 11.47 12.64
CA ARG A 112 -5.21 12.14 13.95
C ARG A 112 -4.46 13.47 13.81
N ILE A 113 -3.39 13.50 12.99
CA ILE A 113 -2.62 14.72 12.73
C ILE A 113 -3.51 15.81 12.09
N ALA A 114 -4.46 15.42 11.25
CA ALA A 114 -5.43 16.36 10.65
C ALA A 114 -6.55 16.80 11.62
N GLY A 115 -6.61 16.25 12.84
CA GLY A 115 -7.64 16.55 13.84
C GLY A 115 -8.89 15.70 13.75
N GLY A 116 -8.91 14.69 12.88
CA GLY A 116 -10.00 13.72 12.71
C GLY A 116 -9.93 12.55 13.70
N VAL A 117 -10.97 11.72 13.67
CA VAL A 117 -11.11 10.52 14.48
C VAL A 117 -11.10 9.29 13.57
N PRO A 118 -10.07 8.43 13.62
CA PRO A 118 -10.08 7.19 12.87
C PRO A 118 -11.02 6.16 13.50
N ILE A 119 -12.00 5.70 12.74
CA ILE A 119 -12.94 4.64 13.13
C ILE A 119 -12.49 3.34 12.44
N ILE A 120 -12.01 2.40 13.23
CA ILE A 120 -11.38 1.17 12.73
C ILE A 120 -12.42 0.09 12.50
N LEU A 121 -12.55 -0.36 11.26
CA LEU A 121 -13.41 -1.47 10.83
C LEU A 121 -12.60 -2.78 10.87
N LYS A 122 -12.75 -3.55 11.95
CA LYS A 122 -11.99 -4.79 12.12
C LYS A 122 -12.49 -5.87 11.17
N THR A 123 -11.60 -6.38 10.34
CA THR A 123 -11.82 -7.56 9.48
C THR A 123 -10.93 -8.72 9.93
N ASN A 124 -11.12 -9.89 9.35
CA ASN A 124 -10.35 -11.08 9.68
C ASN A 124 -10.10 -11.94 8.43
N GLN A 125 -9.36 -13.02 8.60
CA GLN A 125 -9.03 -13.93 7.49
C GLN A 125 -10.26 -14.67 6.94
N GLU A 126 -11.29 -14.93 7.74
CA GLU A 126 -12.50 -15.63 7.31
C GLU A 126 -13.28 -14.86 6.24
N ASN A 127 -13.24 -13.52 6.31
CA ASN A 127 -13.81 -12.64 5.28
C ASN A 127 -12.75 -12.08 4.31
N ASN A 128 -11.60 -12.75 4.18
CA ASN A 128 -10.47 -12.33 3.34
C ASN A 128 -9.99 -10.90 3.64
N PHE A 129 -10.11 -10.45 4.88
CA PHE A 129 -9.78 -9.09 5.32
C PHE A 129 -10.51 -7.99 4.54
N LYS A 130 -11.76 -8.26 4.10
CA LYS A 130 -12.60 -7.32 3.36
C LYS A 130 -13.70 -6.76 4.23
N ILE A 131 -14.05 -5.51 4.00
CA ILE A 131 -15.25 -4.92 4.57
C ILE A 131 -16.49 -5.30 3.77
N ASN A 132 -17.63 -5.25 4.42
CA ASN A 132 -18.93 -5.40 3.81
C ASN A 132 -19.90 -4.30 4.27
N LYS A 133 -21.05 -4.21 3.61
CA LYS A 133 -22.07 -3.20 3.89
C LYS A 133 -22.50 -3.17 5.35
N LYS A 134 -22.68 -4.33 5.99
CA LYS A 134 -23.11 -4.42 7.39
C LYS A 134 -22.11 -3.80 8.37
N MET A 135 -20.82 -3.98 8.11
CA MET A 135 -19.75 -3.37 8.91
C MET A 135 -19.76 -1.85 8.77
N LEU A 136 -19.99 -1.35 7.57
CA LEU A 136 -20.08 0.07 7.27
C LEU A 136 -21.31 0.69 7.97
N GLU A 137 -22.50 0.05 7.87
CA GLU A 137 -23.73 0.49 8.52
C GLU A 137 -23.60 0.55 10.05
N ASN A 138 -22.92 -0.42 10.66
CA ASN A 138 -22.72 -0.47 12.12
C ASN A 138 -21.75 0.61 12.63
N SER A 139 -20.93 1.19 11.78
CA SER A 139 -19.88 2.15 12.16
C SER A 139 -20.20 3.58 11.71
N LEU A 140 -21.31 3.77 11.00
CA LEU A 140 -21.73 5.08 10.49
C LEU A 140 -22.30 5.94 11.61
N THR A 141 -21.84 7.20 11.69
CA THR A 141 -22.42 8.24 12.55
C THR A 141 -22.66 9.52 11.72
N GLU A 142 -23.28 10.53 12.32
CA GLU A 142 -23.46 11.86 11.69
C GLU A 142 -22.13 12.59 11.45
N LYS A 143 -21.03 12.16 12.10
CA LYS A 143 -19.68 12.72 11.93
C LYS A 143 -18.86 11.99 10.88
N THR A 144 -19.34 10.86 10.39
CA THR A 144 -18.64 10.07 9.39
C THR A 144 -18.60 10.81 8.06
N LYS A 145 -17.40 11.07 7.56
CA LYS A 145 -17.18 11.88 6.36
C LYS A 145 -16.44 11.13 5.25
N ILE A 146 -15.46 10.30 5.64
CA ILE A 146 -14.52 9.70 4.71
C ILE A 146 -14.47 8.19 4.93
N LEU A 147 -14.39 7.43 3.84
CA LEU A 147 -13.99 6.03 3.80
C LEU A 147 -12.64 5.91 3.11
N VAL A 148 -11.68 5.24 3.73
CA VAL A 148 -10.41 4.88 3.10
C VAL A 148 -10.52 3.45 2.55
N LEU A 149 -10.20 3.27 1.28
CA LEU A 149 -10.04 1.95 0.65
C LEU A 149 -8.59 1.81 0.18
N ASN A 150 -7.96 0.68 0.46
CA ASN A 150 -6.65 0.33 -0.07
C ASN A 150 -6.68 -1.09 -0.62
N TYR A 151 -6.61 -1.22 -1.94
CA TYR A 151 -6.60 -2.51 -2.63
C TYR A 151 -5.87 -2.42 -3.99
N PRO A 152 -5.09 -3.44 -4.33
CA PRO A 152 -4.61 -4.52 -3.46
C PRO A 152 -3.99 -3.98 -2.17
N SER A 153 -4.32 -4.62 -1.02
CA SER A 153 -4.05 -4.07 0.30
C SER A 153 -2.61 -4.29 0.78
N ASN A 154 -2.08 -3.32 1.48
CA ASN A 154 -0.99 -3.49 2.42
C ASN A 154 -1.59 -3.47 3.86
N PRO A 155 -1.58 -4.59 4.62
CA PRO A 155 -0.60 -5.69 4.54
C PRO A 155 -1.10 -7.01 3.92
N THR A 156 -2.38 -7.15 3.56
CA THR A 156 -2.99 -8.46 3.31
C THR A 156 -2.88 -8.97 1.88
N GLY A 157 -2.62 -8.10 0.91
CA GLY A 157 -2.67 -8.41 -0.51
C GLY A 157 -4.08 -8.72 -1.04
N SER A 158 -5.11 -8.47 -0.24
CA SER A 158 -6.52 -8.67 -0.63
C SER A 158 -6.96 -7.63 -1.64
N THR A 159 -7.88 -8.01 -2.53
CA THR A 159 -8.56 -7.12 -3.48
C THR A 159 -10.07 -7.43 -3.50
N TYR A 160 -10.84 -6.57 -4.11
CA TYR A 160 -12.29 -6.67 -4.20
C TYR A 160 -12.71 -7.07 -5.61
N ASP A 161 -13.82 -7.79 -5.73
CA ASP A 161 -14.51 -7.97 -6.99
C ASP A 161 -15.53 -6.83 -7.25
N ARG A 162 -16.11 -6.80 -8.46
CA ARG A 162 -17.04 -5.74 -8.87
C ARG A 162 -18.32 -5.71 -8.03
N ASN A 163 -18.82 -6.85 -7.56
CA ASN A 163 -20.03 -6.89 -6.75
C ASN A 163 -19.77 -6.32 -5.36
N GLU A 164 -18.66 -6.71 -4.75
CA GLU A 164 -18.21 -6.18 -3.46
C GLU A 164 -18.02 -4.65 -3.52
N LEU A 165 -17.36 -4.15 -4.58
CA LEU A 165 -17.19 -2.71 -4.77
C LEU A 165 -18.50 -1.98 -5.03
N ASN A 166 -19.46 -2.56 -5.76
CA ASN A 166 -20.78 -1.98 -5.98
C ASN A 166 -21.60 -1.88 -4.67
N GLU A 167 -21.49 -2.85 -3.76
CA GLU A 167 -22.13 -2.77 -2.45
C GLU A 167 -21.54 -1.60 -1.61
N ILE A 168 -20.23 -1.44 -1.62
CA ILE A 168 -19.55 -0.33 -0.95
C ILE A 168 -19.97 1.00 -1.62
N ALA A 169 -19.98 1.06 -2.94
CA ALA A 169 -20.38 2.24 -3.70
C ALA A 169 -21.80 2.69 -3.36
N SER A 170 -22.76 1.76 -3.33
CA SER A 170 -24.15 2.05 -2.95
C SER A 170 -24.27 2.61 -1.53
N PHE A 171 -23.43 2.12 -0.59
CA PHE A 171 -23.39 2.68 0.76
C PHE A 171 -22.81 4.09 0.79
N VAL A 172 -21.72 4.32 0.04
CA VAL A 172 -21.05 5.64 -0.08
C VAL A 172 -22.02 6.68 -0.66
N GLU A 173 -22.72 6.36 -1.72
CA GLU A 173 -23.71 7.25 -2.35
C GLU A 173 -24.85 7.59 -1.40
N LYS A 174 -25.45 6.57 -0.77
CA LYS A 174 -26.58 6.74 0.17
C LYS A 174 -26.23 7.67 1.33
N ASN A 175 -24.99 7.62 1.82
CA ASN A 175 -24.54 8.35 3.00
C ASN A 175 -23.67 9.58 2.69
N ASN A 176 -23.57 9.95 1.42
CA ASN A 176 -22.82 11.13 0.95
C ASN A 176 -21.37 11.18 1.44
N LEU A 177 -20.69 10.02 1.47
CA LEU A 177 -19.29 9.93 1.91
C LEU A 177 -18.32 10.30 0.79
N ILE A 178 -17.14 10.76 1.18
CA ILE A 178 -15.97 10.87 0.30
C ILE A 178 -15.18 9.57 0.42
N VAL A 179 -14.66 9.07 -0.69
CA VAL A 179 -13.77 7.91 -0.71
C VAL A 179 -12.36 8.34 -1.06
N ILE A 180 -11.39 7.94 -0.24
CA ILE A 180 -9.97 7.96 -0.58
C ILE A 180 -9.63 6.55 -1.03
N SER A 181 -9.46 6.35 -2.34
CA SER A 181 -9.10 5.06 -2.92
C SER A 181 -7.59 5.02 -3.20
N ASP A 182 -6.84 4.38 -2.29
CA ASP A 182 -5.40 4.17 -2.44
C ASP A 182 -5.17 2.88 -3.23
N GLU A 183 -4.88 3.04 -4.51
CA GLU A 183 -4.73 1.97 -5.48
C GLU A 183 -3.26 1.80 -5.95
N ILE A 184 -2.31 2.09 -5.06
CA ILE A 184 -0.86 2.11 -5.36
C ILE A 184 -0.32 0.76 -5.85
N TYR A 185 -1.05 -0.35 -5.66
CA TYR A 185 -0.70 -1.71 -6.09
C TYR A 185 -1.53 -2.19 -7.29
N ASP A 186 -2.26 -1.33 -7.97
CA ASP A 186 -3.21 -1.62 -9.05
C ASP A 186 -2.68 -2.55 -10.16
N LYS A 187 -1.37 -2.50 -10.46
CA LYS A 187 -0.74 -3.35 -11.47
C LYS A 187 -0.12 -4.63 -10.92
N ILE A 188 -0.09 -4.80 -9.60
CA ILE A 188 0.51 -5.98 -8.97
C ILE A 188 -0.63 -6.90 -8.54
N LEU A 189 -1.14 -7.67 -9.49
CA LEU A 189 -2.21 -8.63 -9.36
C LEU A 189 -1.81 -9.98 -9.98
N TYR A 190 -2.34 -11.07 -9.44
CA TYR A 190 -1.96 -12.43 -9.77
C TYR A 190 -3.13 -13.23 -10.34
N ASP A 191 -2.84 -14.40 -10.93
CA ASP A 191 -3.82 -15.38 -11.39
C ASP A 191 -4.85 -14.82 -12.39
N GLY A 192 -4.44 -13.82 -13.17
CA GLY A 192 -5.31 -13.19 -14.17
C GLY A 192 -6.35 -12.22 -13.59
N HIS A 193 -6.30 -11.91 -12.29
CA HIS A 193 -7.14 -10.87 -11.72
C HIS A 193 -6.86 -9.52 -12.39
N LYS A 194 -7.92 -8.78 -12.65
CA LYS A 194 -7.85 -7.40 -13.17
C LYS A 194 -8.26 -6.43 -12.09
N HIS A 195 -7.53 -5.33 -12.00
CA HIS A 195 -7.90 -4.25 -11.11
C HIS A 195 -9.20 -3.59 -11.56
N ILE A 196 -10.04 -3.25 -10.60
CA ILE A 196 -11.25 -2.46 -10.81
C ILE A 196 -11.03 -1.16 -10.05
N CYS A 197 -10.81 -0.08 -10.77
CA CYS A 197 -10.60 1.24 -10.17
C CYS A 197 -11.92 1.74 -9.56
N PHE A 198 -11.93 2.15 -8.31
CA PHE A 198 -13.20 2.51 -7.63
C PHE A 198 -13.98 3.61 -8.38
N PRO A 199 -13.35 4.69 -8.89
CA PRO A 199 -14.03 5.70 -9.71
C PRO A 199 -14.67 5.18 -11.00
N GLU A 200 -14.25 4.02 -11.53
CA GLU A 200 -14.83 3.48 -12.80
C GLU A 200 -16.23 2.88 -12.64
N LEU A 201 -16.68 2.70 -11.40
CA LEU A 201 -17.96 2.04 -11.15
C LEU A 201 -19.14 2.84 -11.72
N ASN A 202 -19.17 4.15 -11.52
CA ASN A 202 -20.10 5.09 -12.12
C ASN A 202 -19.69 6.55 -11.86
N GLU A 203 -20.32 7.53 -12.54
CA GLU A 203 -20.00 8.96 -12.43
C GLU A 203 -20.23 9.51 -11.00
N ASN A 204 -21.29 9.09 -10.29
CA ASN A 204 -21.52 9.57 -8.91
C ASN A 204 -20.40 9.14 -7.96
N ILE A 205 -19.86 7.94 -8.15
CA ILE A 205 -18.71 7.43 -7.37
C ILE A 205 -17.43 8.15 -7.78
N LYS A 206 -17.23 8.42 -9.06
CA LYS A 206 -16.09 9.19 -9.55
C LYS A 206 -16.04 10.57 -8.89
N ASP A 207 -17.16 11.28 -8.82
CA ASP A 207 -17.26 12.62 -8.23
C ASP A 207 -16.99 12.65 -6.73
N ARG A 208 -17.19 11.52 -6.04
CA ARG A 208 -16.97 11.34 -4.60
C ARG A 208 -15.63 10.72 -4.23
N THR A 209 -14.86 10.30 -5.21
CA THR A 209 -13.61 9.56 -4.99
C THR A 209 -12.41 10.43 -5.31
N ILE A 210 -11.43 10.42 -4.41
CA ILE A 210 -10.08 10.85 -4.71
C ILE A 210 -9.23 9.58 -4.87
N LEU A 211 -8.87 9.29 -6.11
CA LEU A 211 -7.95 8.21 -6.46
C LEU A 211 -6.54 8.63 -6.08
N VAL A 212 -5.84 7.78 -5.34
CA VAL A 212 -4.43 7.96 -4.98
C VAL A 212 -3.62 6.81 -5.57
N ASN A 213 -2.56 7.15 -6.30
CA ASN A 213 -1.65 6.18 -6.91
C ASN A 213 -0.26 6.82 -7.10
N GLY A 214 0.65 6.17 -7.82
CA GLY A 214 1.98 6.68 -8.09
C GLY A 214 2.89 5.68 -8.77
N VAL A 215 4.17 6.05 -8.92
CA VAL A 215 5.16 5.23 -9.61
C VAL A 215 5.91 4.24 -8.71
N SER A 216 5.72 4.34 -7.39
CA SER A 216 6.58 3.68 -6.40
C SER A 216 6.60 2.15 -6.52
N LYS A 217 5.44 1.51 -6.78
CA LYS A 217 5.31 0.06 -6.73
C LYS A 217 5.36 -0.55 -8.13
N THR A 218 4.53 -0.05 -9.02
CA THR A 218 4.42 -0.53 -10.40
C THR A 218 5.74 -0.42 -11.17
N TYR A 219 6.53 0.63 -10.91
CA TYR A 219 7.76 0.91 -11.66
C TYR A 219 9.04 0.81 -10.82
N SER A 220 8.99 0.22 -9.63
CA SER A 220 10.17 0.11 -8.73
C SER A 220 10.85 1.47 -8.50
N MET A 221 10.04 2.49 -8.18
CA MET A 221 10.48 3.89 -8.08
C MET A 221 10.23 4.48 -6.68
N THR A 222 10.38 3.69 -5.62
CA THR A 222 10.11 4.16 -4.24
C THR A 222 10.97 5.36 -3.84
N GLY A 223 12.24 5.37 -4.22
CA GLY A 223 13.21 6.44 -3.94
C GLY A 223 13.01 7.71 -4.77
N TRP A 224 12.27 7.65 -5.88
CA TRP A 224 12.02 8.82 -6.75
C TRP A 224 10.98 9.79 -6.19
N ARG A 225 10.16 9.34 -5.25
CA ARG A 225 9.19 10.13 -4.53
C ARG A 225 8.16 10.84 -5.42
N ILE A 226 7.45 10.11 -6.27
CA ILE A 226 6.33 10.61 -7.08
C ILE A 226 5.08 9.79 -6.80
N GLY A 227 4.01 10.48 -6.40
CA GLY A 227 2.64 9.97 -6.28
C GLY A 227 1.67 11.03 -6.78
N TYR A 228 0.44 10.64 -7.03
CA TYR A 228 -0.59 11.57 -7.50
C TYR A 228 -1.94 11.30 -6.86
N ALA A 229 -2.79 12.33 -6.87
CA ALA A 229 -4.23 12.22 -6.65
C ALA A 229 -4.97 12.63 -7.93
N ALA A 230 -6.09 11.96 -8.22
CA ALA A 230 -7.05 12.34 -9.26
C ALA A 230 -8.47 12.43 -8.68
N GLY A 231 -9.19 13.53 -8.94
CA GLY A 231 -10.54 13.73 -8.39
C GLY A 231 -10.97 15.20 -8.39
N ASN A 232 -11.81 15.57 -7.43
CA ASN A 232 -12.40 16.91 -7.34
C ASN A 232 -11.37 18.05 -7.37
N SER A 233 -11.49 18.97 -8.32
CA SER A 233 -10.52 20.05 -8.58
C SER A 233 -10.32 21.00 -7.40
N ASP A 234 -11.35 21.27 -6.60
CA ASP A 234 -11.25 22.19 -5.46
C ASP A 234 -10.40 21.56 -4.34
N VAL A 235 -10.59 20.26 -4.08
CA VAL A 235 -9.78 19.50 -3.13
C VAL A 235 -8.31 19.48 -3.58
N LEU A 236 -8.06 19.21 -4.86
CA LEU A 236 -6.69 19.16 -5.39
C LEU A 236 -6.01 20.52 -5.47
N SER A 237 -6.79 21.58 -5.66
CA SER A 237 -6.31 22.96 -5.54
C SER A 237 -5.89 23.29 -4.11
N ALA A 238 -6.70 22.89 -3.11
CA ALA A 238 -6.35 23.05 -1.69
C ALA A 238 -5.07 22.28 -1.33
N MET A 239 -4.92 21.05 -1.82
CA MET A 239 -3.69 20.26 -1.65
C MET A 239 -2.47 20.95 -2.29
N SER A 240 -2.63 21.53 -3.47
CA SER A 240 -1.56 22.27 -4.15
C SER A 240 -1.12 23.50 -3.36
N ASN A 241 -2.08 24.26 -2.82
CA ASN A 241 -1.80 25.42 -1.97
C ASN A 241 -1.06 24.99 -0.69
N LEU A 242 -1.49 23.91 -0.03
CA LEU A 242 -0.86 23.36 1.16
C LEU A 242 0.57 22.89 0.86
N SER A 243 0.77 22.18 -0.27
CA SER A 243 2.10 21.76 -0.72
C SER A 243 3.03 22.95 -0.96
N GLY A 244 2.51 24.03 -1.55
CA GLY A 244 3.25 25.29 -1.77
C GLY A 244 3.77 25.94 -0.48
N GLN A 245 3.10 25.71 0.66
CA GLN A 245 3.50 26.24 1.98
C GLN A 245 4.33 25.23 2.82
N SER A 246 4.50 24.01 2.34
CA SER A 246 5.21 22.96 3.08
C SER A 246 6.45 22.45 2.34
N THR A 247 6.28 21.65 1.31
CA THR A 247 7.37 20.97 0.58
C THR A 247 7.71 21.66 -0.75
N SER A 248 6.95 22.68 -1.18
CA SER A 248 7.01 23.25 -2.52
C SER A 248 6.61 22.20 -3.60
N ASN A 249 7.34 22.07 -4.68
CA ASN A 249 7.07 21.07 -5.73
C ASN A 249 7.76 19.72 -5.49
N PRO A 250 7.27 18.62 -6.05
CA PRO A 250 8.03 17.38 -6.14
C PRO A 250 9.33 17.59 -6.94
N THR A 251 10.33 16.73 -6.69
CA THR A 251 11.63 16.78 -7.37
C THR A 251 11.47 16.84 -8.89
N SER A 252 12.00 17.87 -9.53
CA SER A 252 11.82 18.15 -10.97
C SER A 252 12.27 16.99 -11.87
N ILE A 253 13.44 16.41 -11.60
CA ILE A 253 13.97 15.27 -12.35
C ILE A 253 13.07 14.04 -12.17
N SER A 254 12.57 13.78 -10.94
CA SER A 254 11.65 12.68 -10.68
C SER A 254 10.32 12.82 -11.43
N GLN A 255 9.83 14.04 -11.60
CA GLN A 255 8.63 14.30 -12.41
C GLN A 255 8.88 13.92 -13.89
N LYS A 256 10.04 14.26 -14.44
CA LYS A 256 10.39 13.85 -15.81
C LYS A 256 10.56 12.34 -15.93
N ALA A 257 11.21 11.69 -14.97
CA ALA A 257 11.27 10.22 -14.92
C ALA A 257 9.88 9.57 -14.89
N ALA A 258 8.95 10.15 -14.13
CA ALA A 258 7.58 9.64 -14.04
C ALA A 258 6.79 9.79 -15.35
N ILE A 259 7.07 10.79 -16.20
CA ILE A 259 6.49 10.88 -17.54
C ILE A 259 6.84 9.63 -18.34
N GLU A 260 8.10 9.23 -18.36
CA GLU A 260 8.53 8.01 -19.06
C GLU A 260 7.92 6.75 -18.45
N ALA A 261 7.76 6.70 -17.12
CA ALA A 261 7.10 5.58 -16.45
C ALA A 261 5.64 5.40 -16.92
N PHE A 262 4.88 6.49 -17.06
CA PHE A 262 3.47 6.41 -17.50
C PHE A 262 3.30 6.30 -19.01
N SER A 263 4.15 6.94 -19.80
CA SER A 263 3.99 7.07 -21.27
C SER A 263 4.90 6.13 -22.06
N GLY A 264 5.99 5.63 -21.47
CA GLY A 264 6.94 4.73 -22.10
C GLY A 264 6.48 3.27 -22.12
N SER A 265 7.42 2.37 -22.50
CA SER A 265 7.15 0.93 -22.51
C SER A 265 6.71 0.42 -21.14
N GLN A 266 5.68 -0.42 -21.14
CA GLN A 266 5.16 -1.10 -19.95
C GLN A 266 5.67 -2.55 -19.82
N ASP A 267 6.60 -2.99 -20.65
CA ASP A 267 7.02 -4.39 -20.78
C ASP A 267 7.69 -4.98 -19.53
N GLU A 268 8.30 -4.13 -18.70
CA GLU A 268 8.94 -4.57 -17.46
C GLU A 268 7.94 -4.90 -16.36
N VAL A 269 6.76 -4.26 -16.34
CA VAL A 269 5.75 -4.47 -15.31
C VAL A 269 5.25 -5.92 -15.25
N PRO A 270 4.79 -6.55 -16.36
CA PRO A 270 4.37 -7.94 -16.32
C PRO A 270 5.48 -8.93 -15.97
N LYS A 271 6.76 -8.61 -16.26
CA LYS A 271 7.89 -9.45 -15.87
C LYS A 271 8.07 -9.45 -14.35
N MET A 272 8.03 -8.26 -13.73
CA MET A 272 8.10 -8.13 -12.27
C MET A 272 6.91 -8.83 -11.59
N VAL A 273 5.70 -8.66 -12.12
CA VAL A 273 4.48 -9.30 -11.58
C VAL A 273 4.58 -10.82 -11.64
N LYS A 274 5.09 -11.38 -12.73
CA LYS A 274 5.31 -12.83 -12.88
C LYS A 274 6.28 -13.35 -11.82
N GLU A 275 7.36 -12.64 -11.55
CA GLU A 275 8.32 -12.99 -10.51
C GLU A 275 7.68 -12.90 -9.11
N PHE A 276 6.96 -11.83 -8.80
CA PHE A 276 6.21 -11.71 -7.55
C PHE A 276 5.19 -12.84 -7.37
N GLN A 277 4.49 -13.25 -8.43
CA GLN A 277 3.57 -14.37 -8.38
C GLN A 277 4.28 -15.69 -8.03
N SER A 278 5.46 -15.94 -8.61
CA SER A 278 6.28 -17.11 -8.29
C SER A 278 6.68 -17.13 -6.81
N ARG A 279 7.15 -16.00 -6.31
CA ARG A 279 7.52 -15.81 -4.89
C ARG A 279 6.34 -15.98 -3.95
N ARG A 280 5.18 -15.39 -4.29
CA ARG A 280 3.92 -15.56 -3.56
C ARG A 280 3.53 -17.03 -3.44
N ASN A 281 3.54 -17.75 -4.54
CA ASN A 281 3.16 -19.17 -4.56
C ASN A 281 4.04 -19.96 -3.61
N TYR A 282 5.36 -19.81 -3.73
CA TYR A 282 6.31 -20.48 -2.88
C TYR A 282 6.11 -20.18 -1.39
N ILE A 283 6.05 -18.90 -1.03
CA ILE A 283 5.95 -18.48 0.38
C ILE A 283 4.63 -18.92 1.02
N CYS A 284 3.50 -18.84 0.28
CA CYS A 284 2.21 -19.32 0.78
C CYS A 284 2.19 -20.82 1.00
N ASP A 285 2.72 -21.59 0.05
CA ASP A 285 2.78 -23.05 0.15
C ASP A 285 3.62 -23.49 1.35
N GLU A 286 4.79 -22.89 1.55
CA GLU A 286 5.68 -23.25 2.64
C GLU A 286 5.17 -22.79 4.01
N LEU A 287 4.59 -21.58 4.11
CA LEU A 287 3.99 -21.13 5.35
C LEU A 287 2.80 -22.01 5.78
N ASN A 288 1.97 -22.47 4.85
CA ASN A 288 0.84 -23.36 5.16
C ASN A 288 1.26 -24.80 5.52
N LYS A 289 2.49 -25.22 5.23
CA LYS A 289 3.09 -26.46 5.73
C LYS A 289 3.69 -26.28 7.13
N THR A 290 3.89 -25.04 7.56
CA THR A 290 4.52 -24.73 8.85
C THR A 290 3.53 -24.93 9.98
N TYR A 291 3.93 -25.69 11.01
CA TYR A 291 3.10 -25.93 12.19
C TYR A 291 2.56 -24.61 12.78
N GLY A 292 1.25 -24.57 13.01
CA GLY A 292 0.60 -23.46 13.69
C GLY A 292 0.43 -22.17 12.87
N ILE A 293 0.90 -22.09 11.62
CA ILE A 293 0.71 -20.93 10.74
C ILE A 293 -0.45 -21.20 9.78
N LYS A 294 -1.28 -20.16 9.54
CA LYS A 294 -2.31 -20.17 8.50
C LYS A 294 -2.15 -18.94 7.61
N CYS A 295 -1.85 -19.14 6.36
CA CYS A 295 -1.59 -18.07 5.40
C CYS A 295 -2.64 -18.08 4.29
N MET A 296 -3.40 -17.00 4.16
CA MET A 296 -4.26 -16.75 3.01
C MET A 296 -3.38 -16.43 1.78
N VAL A 297 -3.74 -16.96 0.63
CA VAL A 297 -3.07 -16.65 -0.64
C VAL A 297 -3.55 -15.28 -1.13
N PRO A 298 -2.69 -14.26 -1.19
CA PRO A 298 -3.09 -12.93 -1.62
C PRO A 298 -3.30 -12.84 -3.13
N ASN A 299 -4.25 -11.99 -3.55
CA ASN A 299 -4.53 -11.75 -4.96
C ASN A 299 -3.65 -10.65 -5.57
N GLY A 300 -2.96 -9.86 -4.75
CA GLY A 300 -2.11 -8.76 -5.22
C GLY A 300 -1.12 -8.24 -4.18
N ALA A 301 -0.49 -7.11 -4.49
CA ALA A 301 0.64 -6.54 -3.76
C ALA A 301 1.82 -7.53 -3.63
N PHE A 302 2.70 -7.39 -2.66
CA PHE A 302 3.82 -8.31 -2.45
C PHE A 302 4.01 -8.64 -0.95
N TYR A 303 2.87 -8.88 -0.27
CA TYR A 303 2.83 -9.23 1.15
C TYR A 303 1.98 -10.47 1.37
N VAL A 304 2.38 -11.27 2.36
CA VAL A 304 1.51 -12.23 3.03
C VAL A 304 1.29 -11.79 4.48
N PHE A 305 0.12 -12.14 5.01
CA PHE A 305 -0.31 -11.75 6.35
C PHE A 305 -0.82 -12.95 7.15
N PRO A 306 0.07 -13.94 7.42
CA PRO A 306 -0.31 -15.19 8.07
C PRO A 306 -0.78 -14.96 9.51
N ASP A 307 -1.76 -15.78 9.92
CA ASP A 307 -2.21 -15.91 11.29
C ASP A 307 -1.22 -16.74 12.11
N ILE A 308 -0.83 -16.19 13.27
CA ILE A 308 0.12 -16.78 14.22
C ILE A 308 -0.49 -16.94 15.63
N SER A 309 -1.80 -16.76 15.75
CA SER A 309 -2.49 -16.79 17.05
C SER A 309 -2.38 -18.12 17.78
N SER A 310 -2.15 -19.22 17.05
CA SER A 310 -1.90 -20.55 17.62
C SER A 310 -0.65 -20.65 18.51
N PHE A 311 0.23 -19.65 18.42
CA PHE A 311 1.43 -19.57 19.27
C PHE A 311 1.20 -18.77 20.56
N PHE A 312 0.09 -18.09 20.69
CA PHE A 312 -0.21 -17.31 21.91
C PHE A 312 -0.40 -18.25 23.11
N GLY A 313 0.23 -17.93 24.22
CA GLY A 313 0.33 -18.76 25.41
C GLY A 313 1.46 -19.81 25.39
N LYS A 314 2.10 -20.04 24.23
CA LYS A 314 3.23 -20.97 24.13
C LYS A 314 4.50 -20.36 24.73
N LYS A 315 5.32 -21.24 25.32
CA LYS A 315 6.60 -20.86 25.94
C LYS A 315 7.75 -21.14 25.00
N PHE A 316 8.73 -20.23 24.99
CA PHE A 316 10.06 -20.47 24.47
C PHE A 316 11.08 -19.93 25.48
N LYS A 317 12.03 -20.76 25.92
CA LYS A 317 12.92 -20.44 27.05
C LYS A 317 12.08 -19.96 28.26
N ASP A 318 12.40 -18.82 28.85
CA ASP A 318 11.68 -18.24 30.00
C ASP A 318 10.59 -17.23 29.62
N LYS A 319 10.24 -17.14 28.32
CA LYS A 319 9.29 -16.18 27.79
C LYS A 319 8.01 -16.86 27.31
N ILE A 320 6.90 -16.12 27.33
CA ILE A 320 5.61 -16.54 26.77
C ILE A 320 5.32 -15.63 25.59
N ILE A 321 4.86 -16.19 24.47
CA ILE A 321 4.34 -15.43 23.33
C ILE A 321 2.92 -15.00 23.66
N SER A 322 2.69 -13.69 23.81
CA SER A 322 1.38 -13.15 24.18
C SER A 322 0.72 -12.38 23.04
N ASN A 323 1.47 -11.97 22.03
CA ASN A 323 1.04 -11.08 20.95
C ASN A 323 1.99 -11.20 19.74
N SER A 324 1.66 -10.47 18.65
CA SER A 324 2.48 -10.46 17.42
C SER A 324 3.87 -9.87 17.62
N THR A 325 4.03 -8.93 18.55
CA THR A 325 5.35 -8.33 18.86
C THR A 325 6.27 -9.35 19.51
N ASP A 326 5.76 -10.15 20.47
CA ASP A 326 6.53 -11.23 21.10
C ASP A 326 6.96 -12.27 20.06
N PHE A 327 6.02 -12.64 19.14
CA PHE A 327 6.32 -13.62 18.10
C PHE A 327 7.37 -13.08 17.11
N THR A 328 7.29 -11.81 16.70
CA THR A 328 8.30 -11.23 15.81
C THR A 328 9.66 -11.09 16.47
N ASN A 329 9.69 -10.77 17.77
CA ASN A 329 10.94 -10.79 18.55
C ASN A 329 11.52 -12.20 18.66
N PHE A 330 10.68 -13.22 18.87
CA PHE A 330 11.10 -14.63 18.85
C PHE A 330 11.76 -14.99 17.51
N LEU A 331 11.11 -14.70 16.37
CA LEU A 331 11.69 -14.97 15.05
C LEU A 331 13.02 -14.22 14.82
N LEU A 332 13.12 -12.97 15.26
CA LEU A 332 14.35 -12.20 15.12
C LEU A 332 15.47 -12.74 16.00
N ASP A 333 15.17 -13.11 17.24
CA ASP A 333 16.18 -13.55 18.22
C ASP A 333 16.65 -14.98 17.96
N GLU A 334 15.76 -15.89 17.56
CA GLU A 334 16.08 -17.30 17.40
C GLU A 334 16.37 -17.67 15.93
N ALA A 335 15.52 -17.26 14.99
CA ALA A 335 15.66 -17.59 13.57
C ALA A 335 16.52 -16.57 12.79
N LYS A 336 16.82 -15.40 13.36
CA LYS A 336 17.48 -14.28 12.64
C LYS A 336 16.64 -13.82 11.42
N VAL A 337 15.32 -13.85 11.55
CA VAL A 337 14.37 -13.41 10.53
C VAL A 337 13.57 -12.21 11.06
N ALA A 338 13.61 -11.09 10.33
CA ALA A 338 12.91 -9.87 10.70
C ALA A 338 11.62 -9.73 9.88
N VAL A 339 10.48 -9.73 10.55
CA VAL A 339 9.13 -9.50 10.01
C VAL A 339 8.47 -8.32 10.71
N VAL A 340 7.26 -7.93 10.32
CA VAL A 340 6.54 -6.82 10.95
C VAL A 340 5.36 -7.35 11.77
N PRO A 341 5.23 -6.97 13.07
CA PRO A 341 4.11 -7.42 13.89
C PRO A 341 2.78 -6.88 13.39
N GLY A 342 1.74 -7.70 13.47
CA GLY A 342 0.42 -7.36 12.94
C GLY A 342 -0.30 -6.27 13.73
N VAL A 343 0.07 -6.05 14.98
CA VAL A 343 -0.47 -4.95 15.79
C VAL A 343 -0.26 -3.58 15.14
N GLU A 344 0.84 -3.38 14.42
CA GLU A 344 1.12 -2.15 13.66
C GLU A 344 0.08 -1.88 12.56
N PHE A 345 -0.60 -2.92 12.11
CA PHE A 345 -1.66 -2.85 11.09
C PHE A 345 -3.06 -2.99 11.69
N GLY A 346 -3.19 -2.98 13.02
CA GLY A 346 -4.46 -3.15 13.72
C GLY A 346 -4.97 -4.59 13.84
N SER A 347 -4.11 -5.61 13.63
CA SER A 347 -4.47 -7.03 13.73
C SER A 347 -3.36 -7.83 14.43
N ASP A 348 -3.48 -8.01 15.73
CA ASP A 348 -2.44 -8.61 16.57
C ASP A 348 -2.28 -10.13 16.38
N ASN A 349 -3.26 -10.81 15.77
CA ASN A 349 -3.18 -12.24 15.47
C ASN A 349 -2.25 -12.60 14.30
N ASN A 350 -1.71 -11.61 13.59
CA ASN A 350 -1.00 -11.79 12.33
C ASN A 350 0.40 -11.19 12.37
N ILE A 351 1.21 -11.54 11.38
CA ILE A 351 2.46 -10.85 11.05
C ILE A 351 2.47 -10.52 9.57
N ARG A 352 3.14 -9.43 9.18
CA ARG A 352 3.38 -9.14 7.76
C ARG A 352 4.75 -9.62 7.31
N ILE A 353 4.78 -10.37 6.23
CA ILE A 353 5.98 -10.82 5.53
C ILE A 353 5.94 -10.25 4.10
N SER A 354 6.94 -9.46 3.72
CA SER A 354 7.13 -8.99 2.35
C SER A 354 7.93 -10.00 1.55
N TYR A 355 7.45 -10.40 0.38
CA TYR A 355 8.21 -11.23 -0.55
C TYR A 355 8.85 -10.42 -1.70
N ALA A 356 8.96 -9.11 -1.52
CA ALA A 356 9.73 -8.24 -2.40
C ALA A 356 11.22 -8.31 -2.04
N THR A 357 11.80 -9.49 -2.16
CA THR A 357 13.21 -9.83 -1.99
C THR A 357 13.56 -11.06 -2.82
N SER A 358 14.83 -11.45 -2.89
CA SER A 358 15.26 -12.57 -3.72
C SER A 358 14.61 -13.89 -3.33
N MET A 359 14.38 -14.79 -4.30
CA MET A 359 13.87 -16.14 -4.02
C MET A 359 14.83 -16.92 -3.09
N VAL A 360 16.12 -16.60 -3.12
CA VAL A 360 17.13 -17.22 -2.21
C VAL A 360 16.83 -16.81 -0.77
N ASP A 361 16.65 -15.51 -0.51
CA ASP A 361 16.33 -15.01 0.83
C ASP A 361 14.98 -15.55 1.33
N ILE A 362 13.98 -15.66 0.42
CA ILE A 362 12.67 -16.21 0.75
C ILE A 362 12.82 -17.65 1.22
N LYS A 363 13.52 -18.49 0.45
CA LYS A 363 13.73 -19.91 0.79
C LYS A 363 14.46 -20.08 2.12
N GLU A 364 15.55 -19.37 2.26
CA GLU A 364 16.37 -19.43 3.48
C GLU A 364 15.60 -18.90 4.71
N GLY A 365 14.92 -17.76 4.59
CA GLY A 365 14.18 -17.18 5.70
C GLY A 365 12.99 -18.05 6.13
N ILE A 366 12.25 -18.64 5.19
CA ILE A 366 11.15 -19.54 5.51
C ILE A 366 11.68 -20.84 6.15
N GLN A 367 12.78 -21.39 5.66
CA GLN A 367 13.41 -22.57 6.27
C GLN A 367 13.82 -22.30 7.73
N ARG A 368 14.44 -21.14 8.00
CA ARG A 368 14.80 -20.75 9.39
C ARG A 368 13.57 -20.62 10.30
N ILE A 369 12.45 -20.10 9.77
CA ILE A 369 11.18 -20.02 10.51
C ILE A 369 10.66 -21.43 10.81
N GLN A 370 10.65 -22.32 9.83
CA GLN A 370 10.19 -23.71 9.98
C GLN A 370 11.04 -24.46 11.00
N ASP A 371 12.35 -24.37 10.89
CA ASP A 371 13.28 -25.07 11.77
C ASP A 371 13.10 -24.66 13.23
N ILE A 372 12.98 -23.35 13.50
CA ILE A 372 12.85 -22.88 14.87
C ILE A 372 11.46 -23.17 15.45
N ILE A 373 10.40 -23.11 14.67
CA ILE A 373 9.04 -23.48 15.09
C ILE A 373 9.00 -24.99 15.41
N ASN A 374 9.56 -25.83 14.56
CA ASN A 374 9.62 -27.27 14.77
C ASN A 374 10.48 -27.64 15.99
N HIS A 375 11.58 -26.90 16.21
CA HIS A 375 12.44 -27.11 17.38
C HIS A 375 11.70 -26.91 18.72
N TYR A 376 10.83 -25.88 18.79
CA TYR A 376 10.15 -25.54 20.04
C TYR A 376 8.77 -26.19 20.18
N TRP A 377 8.07 -26.47 19.07
CA TRP A 377 6.64 -26.84 19.13
C TRP A 377 6.21 -27.90 18.09
N GLY A 378 7.09 -28.38 17.21
CA GLY A 378 6.82 -29.43 16.21
C GLY A 378 6.79 -30.85 16.75
#